data_dbb7b8ea47ce3849cd405c693f8182c6
#
_entry.id   dbb7b8ea47ce3849cd405c693f8182c6
#
_cell.length_a   1.000
_cell.length_b   1.000
_cell.length_c   1.000
_cell.angle_alpha   90.00
_cell.angle_beta   90.00
_cell.angle_gamma   90.00
#
_symmetry.space_group_name_H-M   'P 1'
#
loop_
_entity.id
_entity.type
_entity.pdbx_description
1 polymer ?
#
loop_
_entity_poly.entity_id
_entity_poly.type
_entity_poly.pdbx_seq_one_letter_code
_entity_poly.pdbx_strand_id
1 'polypeptide(L)'
;MSEYKIVYKGGTGEIVEKKSRFIANVFKVESEDEALEIIEQTRKKYWDARHNCFAYIIGENGQTKRCSDDKEPQGTAGKPILEVIEGAGIINILVVVTRYFGGTLLGTGGLVRAYSGAAKEGIANSSI
;
A
#
# COMPACT_ATOMS: atom_id res chain seq x y z
N MET A 1 -20.81 -4.79 17.11
CA MET A 1 -20.79 -4.52 15.67
C MET A 1 -19.60 -3.62 15.35
N SER A 2 -18.79 -4.04 14.41
CA SER A 2 -17.64 -3.25 14.01
C SER A 2 -18.05 -2.15 13.03
N GLU A 3 -17.52 -0.98 13.25
CA GLU A 3 -17.69 0.14 12.33
C GLU A 3 -16.42 0.25 11.48
N TYR A 4 -16.60 0.36 10.17
CA TYR A 4 -15.50 0.54 9.24
C TYR A 4 -15.65 1.84 8.48
N LYS A 5 -14.51 2.41 8.13
CA LYS A 5 -14.42 3.57 7.26
C LYS A 5 -14.22 3.09 5.83
N ILE A 6 -14.60 3.91 4.89
CA ILE A 6 -14.38 3.66 3.46
C ILE A 6 -13.60 4.82 2.86
N VAL A 7 -12.96 4.56 1.71
CA VAL A 7 -12.28 5.60 0.94
C VAL A 7 -13.33 6.33 0.12
N TYR A 8 -13.46 7.63 0.34
CA TYR A 8 -14.29 8.49 -0.50
C TYR A 8 -13.52 8.87 -1.76
N LYS A 9 -12.27 9.30 -1.61
CA LYS A 9 -11.40 9.66 -2.72
C LYS A 9 -9.96 9.28 -2.35
N GLY A 10 -9.33 8.46 -3.18
CA GLY A 10 -7.94 8.04 -2.97
C GLY A 10 -6.97 9.19 -3.21
N GLY A 11 -5.85 9.14 -2.50
CA GLY A 11 -4.78 10.12 -2.60
C GLY A 11 -3.44 9.47 -2.84
N THR A 12 -2.40 10.28 -2.88
CA THR A 12 -1.03 9.85 -3.09
C THR A 12 -0.15 10.46 -2.01
N GLY A 13 0.79 9.66 -1.51
CA GLY A 13 1.79 10.15 -0.56
C GLY A 13 3.16 9.62 -0.95
N GLU A 14 4.18 10.34 -0.59
CA GLU A 14 5.56 9.93 -0.90
C GLU A 14 6.45 10.21 0.30
N ILE A 15 7.34 9.25 0.60
CA ILE A 15 8.43 9.46 1.55
C ILE A 15 9.74 9.07 0.91
N VAL A 16 10.84 9.63 1.42
CA VAL A 16 12.19 9.29 1.01
C VAL A 16 12.94 8.79 2.24
N GLU A 17 13.53 7.59 2.12
CA GLU A 17 14.36 7.01 3.17
C GLU A 17 15.65 6.50 2.56
N LYS A 18 16.79 6.97 3.06
CA LYS A 18 18.13 6.59 2.57
C LYS A 18 18.19 6.61 1.04
N LYS A 19 17.67 7.69 0.44
CA LYS A 19 17.60 7.93 -1.01
C LYS A 19 16.62 7.04 -1.78
N SER A 20 15.99 6.04 -1.15
CA SER A 20 14.90 5.32 -1.80
C SER A 20 13.63 6.13 -1.72
N ARG A 21 12.86 6.13 -2.82
CA ARG A 21 11.55 6.80 -2.88
C ARG A 21 10.46 5.76 -2.73
N PHE A 22 9.50 6.04 -1.85
CA PHE A 22 8.35 5.18 -1.60
C PHE A 22 7.10 5.99 -1.91
N ILE A 23 6.41 5.63 -2.98
CA ILE A 23 5.22 6.35 -3.47
C ILE A 23 4.00 5.49 -3.19
N ALA A 24 3.10 5.97 -2.34
CA ALA A 24 1.86 5.28 -2.01
C ALA A 24 0.71 5.87 -2.83
N ASN A 25 -0.02 5.01 -3.51
CA ASN A 25 -1.26 5.37 -4.19
C ASN A 25 -2.41 4.61 -3.53
N VAL A 26 -3.42 5.34 -3.13
CA VAL A 26 -4.60 4.80 -2.44
C VAL A 26 -5.79 4.81 -3.38
N PHE A 27 -6.51 3.70 -3.46
CA PHE A 27 -7.64 3.53 -4.35
C PHE A 27 -8.85 3.00 -3.61
N LYS A 28 -10.03 3.48 -3.97
CA LYS A 28 -11.27 2.87 -3.57
C LYS A 28 -11.53 1.67 -4.49
N VAL A 29 -11.78 0.51 -3.90
CA VAL A 29 -12.09 -0.72 -4.67
C VAL A 29 -13.28 -1.42 -4.04
N GLU A 30 -14.09 -2.10 -4.85
CA GLU A 30 -15.26 -2.81 -4.36
C GLU A 30 -15.20 -4.31 -4.62
N SER A 31 -14.20 -4.77 -5.38
CA SER A 31 -14.00 -6.18 -5.67
C SER A 31 -12.53 -6.51 -5.84
N GLU A 32 -12.18 -7.80 -5.70
CA GLU A 32 -10.80 -8.24 -5.95
C GLU A 32 -10.42 -8.06 -7.42
N ASP A 33 -11.35 -8.31 -8.35
CA ASP A 33 -11.08 -8.11 -9.77
C ASP A 33 -10.69 -6.68 -10.07
N GLU A 34 -11.39 -5.72 -9.48
CA GLU A 34 -11.06 -4.31 -9.61
C GLU A 34 -9.69 -4.00 -9.02
N ALA A 35 -9.41 -4.53 -7.84
CA ALA A 35 -8.11 -4.33 -7.19
C ALA A 35 -6.97 -4.87 -8.05
N LEU A 36 -7.11 -6.09 -8.58
CA LEU A 36 -6.09 -6.72 -9.41
C LEU A 36 -5.85 -5.95 -10.70
N GLU A 37 -6.90 -5.42 -11.31
CA GLU A 37 -6.78 -4.60 -12.50
C GLU A 37 -6.01 -3.30 -12.20
N ILE A 38 -6.32 -2.63 -11.11
CA ILE A 38 -5.63 -1.40 -10.70
C ILE A 38 -4.16 -1.68 -10.37
N ILE A 39 -3.88 -2.80 -9.70
CA ILE A 39 -2.51 -3.22 -9.42
C ILE A 39 -1.72 -3.36 -10.72
N GLU A 40 -2.30 -4.00 -11.73
CA GLU A 40 -1.64 -4.17 -13.01
C GLU A 40 -1.41 -2.83 -13.72
N GLN A 41 -2.39 -1.94 -13.69
CA GLN A 41 -2.25 -0.58 -14.24
C GLN A 41 -1.14 0.20 -13.52
N THR A 42 -1.05 0.05 -12.21
CA THR A 42 -0.01 0.72 -11.41
C THR A 42 1.38 0.18 -11.75
N ARG A 43 1.50 -1.14 -11.93
CA ARG A 43 2.75 -1.76 -12.36
C ARG A 43 3.21 -1.21 -13.71
N LYS A 44 2.29 -1.00 -14.62
CA LYS A 44 2.60 -0.42 -15.94
C LYS A 44 3.01 1.04 -15.84
N LYS A 45 2.34 1.80 -14.98
CA LYS A 45 2.67 3.20 -14.74
C LYS A 45 4.08 3.37 -14.17
N TYR A 46 4.46 2.51 -13.23
CA TYR A 46 5.77 2.53 -12.58
C TYR A 46 6.61 1.33 -13.02
N TRP A 47 6.63 1.07 -14.32
CA TRP A 47 7.29 -0.11 -14.89
C TRP A 47 8.79 -0.19 -14.57
N ASP A 48 9.43 0.94 -14.37
CA ASP A 48 10.86 1.04 -14.08
C ASP A 48 11.19 0.94 -12.58
N ALA A 49 10.18 0.81 -11.73
CA ALA A 49 10.40 0.60 -10.31
C ALA A 49 10.73 -0.87 -10.02
N ARG A 50 11.57 -1.12 -9.03
CA ARG A 50 11.91 -2.49 -8.62
C ARG A 50 10.76 -3.20 -7.94
N HIS A 51 9.97 -2.47 -7.17
CA HIS A 51 8.92 -3.07 -6.33
C HIS A 51 7.65 -2.24 -6.40
N ASN A 52 6.52 -2.92 -6.61
CA ASN A 52 5.18 -2.37 -6.48
C ASN A 52 4.44 -3.25 -5.48
N CYS A 53 4.64 -2.98 -4.20
CA CYS A 53 4.07 -3.75 -3.12
C CYS A 53 2.65 -3.27 -2.83
N PHE A 54 1.79 -4.15 -2.34
CA PHE A 54 0.41 -3.73 -2.13
C PHE A 54 -0.26 -4.48 -0.98
N ALA A 55 -1.38 -3.93 -0.53
CA ALA A 55 -2.32 -4.62 0.33
C ALA A 55 -3.72 -4.10 0.02
N TYR A 56 -4.72 -4.96 0.17
CA TYR A 56 -6.11 -4.53 0.07
C TYR A 56 -6.97 -5.27 1.07
N ILE A 57 -8.05 -4.60 1.46
CA ILE A 57 -9.08 -5.17 2.32
C ILE A 57 -10.42 -4.86 1.64
N ILE A 58 -11.19 -5.89 1.35
CA ILE A 58 -12.44 -5.79 0.61
C ILE A 58 -13.54 -6.56 1.32
N GLY A 59 -14.76 -6.05 1.26
CA GLY A 59 -15.95 -6.67 1.81
C GLY A 59 -16.49 -5.90 3.01
N GLU A 60 -17.79 -6.00 3.26
CA GLU A 60 -18.48 -5.26 4.33
C GLU A 60 -17.88 -5.47 5.71
N ASN A 61 -17.33 -6.65 5.96
CA ASN A 61 -16.70 -6.98 7.23
C ASN A 61 -15.17 -7.11 7.08
N GLY A 62 -14.61 -6.62 5.97
CA GLY A 62 -13.18 -6.72 5.71
C GLY A 62 -12.70 -8.17 5.61
N GLN A 63 -13.54 -9.05 5.11
CA GLN A 63 -13.24 -10.49 5.11
C GLN A 63 -12.19 -10.90 4.09
N THR A 64 -11.99 -10.12 3.03
CA THR A 64 -10.98 -10.42 2.02
C THR A 64 -9.77 -9.52 2.22
N LYS A 65 -8.65 -10.13 2.62
CA LYS A 65 -7.40 -9.41 2.86
C LYS A 65 -6.28 -10.06 2.07
N ARG A 66 -5.52 -9.29 1.31
CA ARG A 66 -4.37 -9.78 0.56
C ARG A 66 -3.25 -8.75 0.60
N CYS A 67 -2.02 -9.22 0.49
CA CYS A 67 -0.87 -8.34 0.39
C CYS A 67 0.25 -9.01 -0.40
N SER A 68 1.19 -8.21 -0.88
CA SER A 68 2.34 -8.71 -1.63
C SER A 68 3.58 -7.88 -1.32
N ASP A 69 4.68 -8.58 -1.13
CA ASP A 69 6.00 -7.95 -0.95
C ASP A 69 6.66 -7.60 -2.28
N ASP A 70 6.14 -8.10 -3.38
CA ASP A 70 6.68 -7.87 -4.74
C ASP A 70 8.22 -7.89 -4.79
N LYS A 71 8.81 -9.02 -4.39
CA LYS A 71 10.26 -9.26 -4.39
C LYS A 71 11.05 -8.53 -3.30
N GLU A 72 10.42 -7.75 -2.43
CA GLU A 72 11.09 -7.32 -1.20
C GLU A 72 11.23 -8.53 -0.27
N PRO A 73 12.14 -8.48 0.72
CA PRO A 73 12.25 -9.59 1.68
C PRO A 73 10.90 -9.87 2.35
N GLN A 74 10.63 -11.14 2.59
CA GLN A 74 9.34 -11.60 3.12
C GLN A 74 8.93 -10.84 4.38
N GLY A 75 7.70 -10.33 4.38
CA GLY A 75 7.11 -9.64 5.54
C GLY A 75 7.54 -8.20 5.72
N THR A 76 8.33 -7.63 4.79
CA THR A 76 8.87 -6.28 4.97
C THR A 76 8.08 -5.18 4.27
N ALA A 77 7.15 -5.53 3.41
CA ALA A 77 6.40 -4.55 2.61
C ALA A 77 4.89 -4.76 2.67
N GLY A 78 4.40 -5.86 2.13
CA GLY A 78 2.95 -6.09 2.03
C GLY A 78 2.25 -6.12 3.37
N LYS A 79 2.78 -6.87 4.33
CA LYS A 79 2.19 -6.97 5.67
C LYS A 79 2.19 -5.62 6.41
N PRO A 80 3.28 -4.85 6.42
CA PRO A 80 3.26 -3.51 6.99
C PRO A 80 2.19 -2.59 6.38
N ILE A 81 1.99 -2.65 5.07
CA ILE A 81 0.93 -1.89 4.41
C ILE A 81 -0.43 -2.35 4.92
N LEU A 82 -0.66 -3.66 4.95
CA LEU A 82 -1.92 -4.25 5.41
C LEU A 82 -2.22 -3.83 6.86
N GLU A 83 -1.23 -3.89 7.73
CA GLU A 83 -1.40 -3.52 9.13
C GLU A 83 -1.77 -2.05 9.31
N VAL A 84 -1.25 -1.16 8.46
CA VAL A 84 -1.64 0.25 8.48
C VAL A 84 -3.13 0.40 8.14
N ILE A 85 -3.60 -0.32 7.12
CA ILE A 85 -5.01 -0.28 6.72
C ILE A 85 -5.89 -0.82 7.84
N GLU A 86 -5.51 -1.96 8.42
CA GLU A 86 -6.25 -2.57 9.54
C GLU A 86 -6.33 -1.62 10.74
N GLY A 87 -5.20 -1.01 11.08
CA GLY A 87 -5.14 -0.07 12.20
C GLY A 87 -5.99 1.17 11.99
N ALA A 88 -6.18 1.58 10.75
CA ALA A 88 -7.04 2.72 10.40
C ALA A 88 -8.53 2.35 10.31
N GLY A 89 -8.85 1.05 10.32
CA GLY A 89 -10.24 0.58 10.27
C GLY A 89 -10.93 0.81 8.94
N ILE A 90 -10.19 0.78 7.83
CA ILE A 90 -10.72 1.08 6.50
C ILE A 90 -10.95 -0.22 5.74
N ILE A 91 -12.05 -0.30 5.01
CA ILE A 91 -12.36 -1.40 4.10
C ILE A 91 -12.57 -0.86 2.69
N ASN A 92 -12.64 -1.77 1.72
CA ASN A 92 -12.82 -1.45 0.30
C ASN A 92 -11.74 -0.48 -0.18
N ILE A 93 -10.51 -0.84 0.15
CA ILE A 93 -9.32 -0.02 -0.10
C ILE A 93 -8.20 -0.88 -0.65
N LEU A 94 -7.48 -0.31 -1.59
CA LEU A 94 -6.21 -0.83 -2.11
C LEU A 94 -5.15 0.23 -1.90
N VAL A 95 -4.01 -0.16 -1.35
CA VAL A 95 -2.83 0.72 -1.24
C VAL A 95 -1.69 0.04 -1.98
N VAL A 96 -1.12 0.72 -2.96
CA VAL A 96 0.09 0.25 -3.66
C VAL A 96 1.22 1.19 -3.29
N VAL A 97 2.32 0.63 -2.79
CA VAL A 97 3.52 1.40 -2.50
C VAL A 97 4.61 0.98 -3.48
N THR A 98 5.01 1.92 -4.31
CA THR A 98 6.03 1.76 -5.33
C THR A 98 7.36 2.26 -4.78
N ARG A 99 8.42 1.45 -4.91
CA ARG A 99 9.75 1.83 -4.42
C ARG A 99 10.74 1.95 -5.57
N TYR A 100 11.44 3.10 -5.59
CA TYR A 100 12.63 3.31 -6.40
C TYR A 100 13.85 3.23 -5.49
N PHE A 101 14.72 2.24 -5.75
CA PHE A 101 15.91 2.02 -4.94
C PHE A 101 16.91 3.19 -5.08
N GLY A 102 17.43 3.66 -3.96
CA GLY A 102 18.35 4.81 -3.94
C GLY A 102 19.82 4.47 -3.77
N GLY A 103 20.18 3.19 -3.90
CA GLY A 103 21.58 2.76 -3.80
C GLY A 103 22.04 2.39 -2.39
N THR A 104 21.21 2.58 -1.38
CA THR A 104 21.53 2.27 0.01
C THR A 104 20.52 1.30 0.57
N LEU A 105 21.01 0.23 1.20
CA LEU A 105 20.13 -0.77 1.83
C LEU A 105 19.52 -0.21 3.11
N LEU A 106 18.25 -0.49 3.33
CA LEU A 106 17.53 -0.04 4.52
C LEU A 106 17.57 -1.05 5.66
N GLY A 107 17.78 -2.34 5.35
CA GLY A 107 17.58 -3.42 6.30
C GLY A 107 16.11 -3.72 6.50
N THR A 108 15.79 -4.86 7.14
CA THR A 108 14.40 -5.31 7.29
C THR A 108 13.56 -4.34 8.11
N GLY A 109 14.09 -3.85 9.24
CA GLY A 109 13.39 -2.88 10.09
C GLY A 109 13.14 -1.56 9.37
N GLY A 110 14.12 -1.10 8.61
CA GLY A 110 13.99 0.13 7.81
C GLY A 110 12.94 0.00 6.72
N LEU A 111 12.87 -1.16 6.04
CA LEU A 111 11.84 -1.41 5.04
C LEU A 111 10.45 -1.40 5.65
N VAL A 112 10.25 -2.11 6.77
CA VAL A 112 8.96 -2.13 7.46
C VAL A 112 8.50 -0.70 7.78
N ARG A 113 9.38 0.10 8.36
CA ARG A 113 9.05 1.49 8.71
C ARG A 113 8.74 2.34 7.49
N ALA A 114 9.49 2.16 6.40
CA ALA A 114 9.31 2.95 5.18
C ALA A 114 7.98 2.61 4.50
N TYR A 115 7.65 1.32 4.35
CA TYR A 115 6.38 0.91 3.74
C TYR A 115 5.19 1.34 4.60
N SER A 116 5.29 1.18 5.93
CA SER A 116 4.25 1.67 6.85
C SER A 116 4.09 3.18 6.74
N GLY A 117 5.20 3.91 6.75
CA GLY A 117 5.17 5.38 6.66
C GLY A 117 4.57 5.89 5.36
N ALA A 118 4.93 5.28 4.24
CA ALA A 118 4.38 5.65 2.94
C ALA A 118 2.87 5.38 2.88
N ALA A 119 2.43 4.22 3.37
CA ALA A 119 1.01 3.87 3.40
C ALA A 119 0.23 4.88 4.25
N LYS A 120 0.75 5.25 5.42
CA LYS A 120 0.12 6.25 6.29
C LYS A 120 0.00 7.59 5.59
N GLU A 121 1.04 8.01 4.90
CA GLU A 121 1.04 9.28 4.16
C GLU A 121 0.01 9.27 3.05
N GLY A 122 -0.08 8.19 2.29
CA GLY A 122 -1.08 8.05 1.23
C GLY A 122 -2.50 8.11 1.77
N ILE A 123 -2.77 7.43 2.88
CA ILE A 123 -4.08 7.44 3.53
C ILE A 123 -4.39 8.83 4.09
N ALA A 124 -3.41 9.51 4.70
CA ALA A 124 -3.58 10.86 5.22
C ALA A 124 -3.97 11.85 4.13
N ASN A 125 -3.49 11.63 2.91
CA ASN A 125 -3.80 12.48 1.76
C ASN A 125 -5.06 12.04 1.01
N SER A 126 -5.73 11.02 1.50
CA SER A 126 -7.00 10.54 0.94
C SER A 126 -8.18 11.12 1.72
N SER A 127 -9.35 11.14 1.10
CA SER A 127 -10.60 11.47 1.80
C SER A 127 -11.26 10.17 2.25
N ILE A 128 -11.43 10.03 3.53
CA ILE A 128 -12.00 8.84 4.14
C ILE A 128 -13.43 9.11 4.65
#